data_3a5dd5bcbb02ada8936399c59fb85787
#
_entry.id   3a5dd5bcbb02ada8936399c59fb85787
#
_cell.length_a   1.000
_cell.length_b   1.000
_cell.length_c   1.000
_cell.angle_alpha   90.00
_cell.angle_beta   90.00
_cell.angle_gamma   90.00
#
_symmetry.space_group_name_H-M   'P 1'
#
loop_
_entity.id
_entity.type
_entity.pdbx_description
1 polymer ?
#
loop_
_entity_poly.entity_id
_entity_poly.type
_entity_poly.pdbx_seq_one_letter_code
_entity_poly.pdbx_strand_id
1 'polypeptide(L)'
;MRLPTCILSAALLAVASTVAAQGVPAAIYTDPPADAVHPAAMEVVHIPSHGVAINSVIYTPSGPGPHPTIVICHGFPGNEKNLDLAQVLRRAGWNAVTFDYRGSWGSPGSFRFAQNLEDADAVLTFLRDPGNASKFGIDTKRIVLAGHSMGGWVTVLTAAHDHALAGAILISAADMGRKGEVEHHRLVTMTADNMEGLAGCTPESLAAELAQSAKRFQFDNAADGLKNTRMLVLSANDGLAPDSDSLVKALQAKGNAQVRAIHIETDHSWSDHRIFLESTIVEWLAKLK
;
A
#
# COMPACT_ATOMS: atom_id res chain seq x y z
N MET A 1 0.13 5.27 -77.37
CA MET A 1 0.91 4.49 -76.44
C MET A 1 0.52 4.91 -75.04
N ARG A 2 -0.29 4.14 -74.36
CA ARG A 2 -0.76 4.40 -72.99
C ARG A 2 -0.07 3.43 -72.05
N LEU A 3 0.70 3.97 -71.08
CA LEU A 3 1.34 3.17 -70.02
C LEU A 3 0.30 2.82 -68.91
N PRO A 4 0.31 1.60 -68.36
CA PRO A 4 -0.54 1.25 -67.29
C PRO A 4 0.08 1.67 -65.93
N THR A 5 -0.73 2.31 -65.12
CA THR A 5 -0.40 2.70 -63.73
C THR A 5 -0.60 1.48 -62.83
N CYS A 6 0.48 0.94 -62.26
CA CYS A 6 0.43 -0.07 -61.24
C CYS A 6 0.11 0.58 -59.90
N ILE A 7 -1.05 0.23 -59.32
CA ILE A 7 -1.44 0.57 -57.94
C ILE A 7 -0.89 -0.54 -57.03
N LEU A 8 0.12 -0.18 -56.22
CA LEU A 8 0.64 -1.07 -55.17
C LEU A 8 -0.24 -0.89 -53.93
N SER A 9 -1.09 -1.89 -53.65
CA SER A 9 -1.88 -1.93 -52.41
C SER A 9 -0.99 -2.47 -51.29
N ALA A 10 -0.60 -1.62 -50.35
CA ALA A 10 0.05 -2.01 -49.12
C ALA A 10 -1.00 -2.53 -48.13
N ALA A 11 -1.00 -3.82 -47.86
CA ALA A 11 -1.81 -4.43 -46.81
C ALA A 11 -1.12 -4.18 -45.46
N LEU A 12 -1.70 -3.32 -44.62
CA LEU A 12 -1.33 -3.21 -43.21
C LEU A 12 -1.84 -4.45 -42.46
N LEU A 13 -0.92 -5.35 -42.08
CA LEU A 13 -1.20 -6.37 -41.09
C LEU A 13 -1.27 -5.72 -39.69
N ALA A 14 -2.47 -5.54 -39.17
CA ALA A 14 -2.70 -5.23 -37.78
C ALA A 14 -2.39 -6.49 -36.94
N VAL A 15 -1.25 -6.50 -36.26
CA VAL A 15 -0.96 -7.51 -35.24
C VAL A 15 -1.81 -7.17 -34.02
N ALA A 16 -2.96 -7.80 -33.88
CA ALA A 16 -3.75 -7.79 -32.67
C ALA A 16 -3.00 -8.61 -31.61
N SER A 17 -2.32 -7.93 -30.70
CA SER A 17 -1.79 -8.54 -29.49
C SER A 17 -2.98 -9.04 -28.67
N THR A 18 -3.27 -10.34 -28.69
CA THR A 18 -4.19 -10.99 -27.77
C THR A 18 -3.59 -10.91 -26.37
N VAL A 19 -3.96 -9.89 -25.59
CA VAL A 19 -3.81 -9.95 -24.14
C VAL A 19 -4.71 -11.10 -23.70
N ALA A 20 -4.12 -12.25 -23.38
CA ALA A 20 -4.84 -13.34 -22.75
C ALA A 20 -5.47 -12.75 -21.49
N ALA A 21 -6.80 -12.79 -21.39
CA ALA A 21 -7.50 -12.43 -20.16
C ALA A 21 -7.01 -13.40 -19.08
N GLN A 22 -6.09 -12.94 -18.24
CA GLN A 22 -5.72 -13.70 -17.04
C GLN A 22 -6.99 -13.80 -16.21
N GLY A 23 -7.43 -15.03 -15.91
CA GLY A 23 -8.63 -15.24 -15.11
C GLY A 23 -8.44 -14.61 -13.72
N VAL A 24 -9.53 -14.12 -13.14
CA VAL A 24 -9.53 -13.57 -11.78
C VAL A 24 -8.96 -14.62 -10.80
N PRO A 25 -7.96 -14.28 -9.96
CA PRO A 25 -7.38 -15.22 -9.00
C PRO A 25 -8.46 -15.85 -8.09
N ALA A 26 -8.40 -17.16 -7.88
CA ALA A 26 -9.41 -17.89 -7.10
C ALA A 26 -9.59 -17.33 -5.67
N ALA A 27 -8.53 -16.81 -5.07
CA ALA A 27 -8.57 -16.19 -3.74
C ALA A 27 -9.57 -15.03 -3.60
N ILE A 28 -10.02 -14.43 -4.70
CA ILE A 28 -11.00 -13.34 -4.69
C ILE A 28 -12.41 -13.86 -4.42
N TYR A 29 -12.77 -15.00 -4.97
CA TYR A 29 -14.15 -15.51 -4.95
C TYR A 29 -14.31 -16.93 -4.37
N THR A 30 -13.22 -17.59 -3.95
CA THR A 30 -13.25 -18.96 -3.44
C THR A 30 -12.43 -19.06 -2.16
N ASP A 31 -13.01 -19.66 -1.11
CA ASP A 31 -12.26 -20.02 0.07
C ASP A 31 -11.36 -21.24 -0.21
N PRO A 32 -10.13 -21.26 0.34
CA PRO A 32 -9.28 -22.43 0.24
C PRO A 32 -9.87 -23.61 1.02
N PRO A 33 -9.44 -24.85 0.70
CA PRO A 33 -9.83 -26.02 1.50
C PRO A 33 -9.53 -25.83 2.98
N ALA A 34 -10.44 -26.28 3.85
CA ALA A 34 -10.24 -26.23 5.29
C ALA A 34 -9.06 -27.15 5.69
N ASP A 35 -8.17 -26.63 6.53
CA ASP A 35 -7.12 -27.40 7.20
C ASP A 35 -7.49 -27.53 8.68
N ALA A 36 -7.74 -28.76 9.15
CA ALA A 36 -8.16 -29.00 10.54
C ALA A 36 -7.00 -28.86 11.55
N VAL A 37 -5.75 -28.99 11.08
CA VAL A 37 -4.56 -28.86 11.93
C VAL A 37 -4.08 -27.42 12.02
N HIS A 38 -4.15 -26.70 10.90
CA HIS A 38 -3.73 -25.31 10.78
C HIS A 38 -4.87 -24.49 10.16
N PRO A 39 -5.95 -24.23 10.91
CA PRO A 39 -7.10 -23.50 10.38
C PRO A 39 -6.76 -22.03 10.12
N ALA A 40 -7.43 -21.44 9.13
CA ALA A 40 -7.39 -19.99 8.97
C ALA A 40 -7.92 -19.29 10.23
N ALA A 41 -7.30 -18.18 10.61
CA ALA A 41 -7.62 -17.47 11.83
C ALA A 41 -7.63 -15.94 11.63
N MET A 42 -8.25 -15.26 12.58
CA MET A 42 -8.17 -13.81 12.78
C MET A 42 -7.91 -13.56 14.26
N GLU A 43 -6.84 -12.87 14.57
CA GLU A 43 -6.48 -12.52 15.94
C GLU A 43 -6.37 -11.02 16.11
N VAL A 44 -7.01 -10.49 17.18
CA VAL A 44 -6.82 -9.11 17.62
C VAL A 44 -5.54 -9.06 18.44
N VAL A 45 -4.65 -8.15 18.08
CA VAL A 45 -3.35 -7.97 18.71
C VAL A 45 -3.15 -6.51 19.09
N HIS A 46 -2.55 -6.29 20.25
CA HIS A 46 -2.14 -4.95 20.69
C HIS A 46 -0.61 -4.84 20.57
N ILE A 47 -0.15 -4.07 19.60
CA ILE A 47 1.28 -3.95 19.28
C ILE A 47 1.88 -2.79 20.08
N PRO A 48 2.94 -3.03 20.87
CA PRO A 48 3.63 -1.95 21.58
C PRO A 48 4.24 -0.93 20.61
N SER A 49 3.88 0.33 20.78
CA SER A 49 4.47 1.45 20.03
C SER A 49 4.62 2.65 20.95
N HIS A 50 5.86 3.04 21.23
CA HIS A 50 6.22 4.28 21.97
C HIS A 50 5.40 4.54 23.22
N GLY A 51 5.27 3.53 24.09
CA GLY A 51 4.61 3.63 25.40
C GLY A 51 3.11 3.39 25.40
N VAL A 52 2.51 3.11 24.26
CA VAL A 52 1.11 2.65 24.14
C VAL A 52 1.04 1.33 23.37
N ALA A 53 -0.12 0.69 23.36
CA ALA A 53 -0.37 -0.52 22.58
C ALA A 53 -1.43 -0.23 21.52
N ILE A 54 -1.00 -0.15 20.25
CA ILE A 54 -1.89 0.16 19.11
C ILE A 54 -2.69 -1.07 18.69
N ASN A 55 -3.92 -0.84 18.24
CA ASN A 55 -4.83 -1.89 17.79
C ASN A 55 -4.37 -2.46 16.45
N SER A 56 -4.39 -3.78 16.34
CA SER A 56 -4.03 -4.50 15.12
C SER A 56 -4.84 -5.79 14.99
N VAL A 57 -5.01 -6.23 13.76
CA VAL A 57 -5.61 -7.53 13.44
C VAL A 57 -4.65 -8.29 12.51
N ILE A 58 -4.39 -9.54 12.87
CA ILE A 58 -3.62 -10.47 12.03
C ILE A 58 -4.59 -11.51 11.48
N TYR A 59 -4.71 -11.56 10.16
CA TYR A 59 -5.43 -12.59 9.43
C TYR A 59 -4.43 -13.65 8.98
N THR A 60 -4.56 -14.88 9.49
CA THR A 60 -3.65 -16.00 9.18
C THR A 60 -4.32 -16.94 8.19
N PRO A 61 -3.66 -17.34 7.09
CA PRO A 61 -4.21 -18.31 6.15
C PRO A 61 -4.27 -19.72 6.75
N SER A 62 -5.05 -20.60 6.13
CA SER A 62 -4.99 -22.04 6.43
C SER A 62 -3.71 -22.67 5.88
N GLY A 63 -3.28 -23.77 6.50
CA GLY A 63 -2.10 -24.55 6.14
C GLY A 63 -0.90 -24.27 7.03
N PRO A 64 0.15 -25.12 6.95
CA PRO A 64 1.33 -24.96 7.78
C PRO A 64 2.15 -23.74 7.36
N GLY A 65 2.53 -22.92 8.36
CA GLY A 65 3.44 -21.78 8.16
C GLY A 65 4.92 -22.22 8.00
N PRO A 66 5.85 -21.26 7.90
CA PRO A 66 5.61 -19.83 7.98
C PRO A 66 5.06 -19.26 6.67
N HIS A 67 4.14 -18.30 6.77
CA HIS A 67 3.51 -17.63 5.65
C HIS A 67 4.17 -16.29 5.34
N PRO A 68 4.26 -15.86 4.07
CA PRO A 68 4.61 -14.49 3.74
C PRO A 68 3.58 -13.54 4.35
N THR A 69 3.99 -12.34 4.67
CA THR A 69 3.16 -11.39 5.42
C THR A 69 3.06 -10.06 4.71
N ILE A 70 1.87 -9.49 4.65
CA ILE A 70 1.63 -8.12 4.18
C ILE A 70 1.08 -7.27 5.32
N VAL A 71 1.64 -6.09 5.50
CA VAL A 71 1.14 -5.06 6.42
C VAL A 71 0.42 -4.00 5.60
N ILE A 72 -0.80 -3.65 5.96
CA ILE A 72 -1.64 -2.68 5.26
C ILE A 72 -1.77 -1.42 6.12
N CYS A 73 -1.22 -0.32 5.64
CA CYS A 73 -1.28 1.01 6.22
C CYS A 73 -2.50 1.76 5.69
N HIS A 74 -3.42 2.15 6.58
CA HIS A 74 -4.62 2.89 6.19
C HIS A 74 -4.32 4.38 5.91
N GLY A 75 -5.26 5.06 5.22
CA GLY A 75 -5.19 6.47 4.86
C GLY A 75 -5.50 7.43 6.02
N PHE A 76 -5.82 8.68 5.65
CA PHE A 76 -6.22 9.75 6.56
C PHE A 76 -7.66 10.17 6.24
N PRO A 77 -8.60 10.06 7.18
CA PRO A 77 -8.47 9.54 8.54
C PRO A 77 -8.41 8.01 8.62
N GLY A 78 -8.69 7.27 7.53
CA GLY A 78 -8.64 5.82 7.47
C GLY A 78 -10.02 5.17 7.47
N ASN A 79 -11.00 5.78 6.79
CA ASN A 79 -12.31 5.18 6.56
C ASN A 79 -12.19 3.94 5.68
N GLU A 80 -11.37 4.01 4.61
CA GLU A 80 -11.01 2.85 3.80
C GLU A 80 -9.76 2.16 4.37
N LYS A 81 -9.96 1.01 5.01
CA LYS A 81 -8.90 0.19 5.63
C LYS A 81 -8.48 -1.00 4.78
N ASN A 82 -9.09 -1.20 3.61
CA ASN A 82 -8.81 -2.32 2.71
C ASN A 82 -8.96 -3.71 3.37
N LEU A 83 -10.00 -3.88 4.20
CA LEU A 83 -10.22 -5.14 4.91
C LEU A 83 -10.68 -6.27 3.98
N ASP A 84 -11.35 -5.96 2.88
CA ASP A 84 -11.67 -6.89 1.80
C ASP A 84 -10.38 -7.44 1.16
N LEU A 85 -9.42 -6.55 0.83
CA LEU A 85 -8.10 -6.93 0.36
C LEU A 85 -7.38 -7.82 1.38
N ALA A 86 -7.42 -7.49 2.68
CA ALA A 86 -6.80 -8.31 3.72
C ALA A 86 -7.36 -9.75 3.71
N GLN A 87 -8.69 -9.91 3.53
CA GLN A 87 -9.32 -11.23 3.44
C GLN A 87 -8.94 -11.98 2.14
N VAL A 88 -8.83 -11.27 1.02
CA VAL A 88 -8.35 -11.86 -0.24
C VAL A 88 -6.92 -12.37 -0.08
N LEU A 89 -6.04 -11.55 0.52
CA LEU A 89 -4.64 -11.92 0.75
C LEU A 89 -4.50 -13.11 1.69
N ARG A 90 -5.32 -13.19 2.74
CA ARG A 90 -5.41 -14.38 3.61
C ARG A 90 -5.77 -15.62 2.78
N ARG A 91 -6.79 -15.54 1.92
CA ARG A 91 -7.17 -16.66 1.03
C ARG A 91 -6.09 -17.01 0.01
N ALA A 92 -5.26 -16.03 -0.38
CA ALA A 92 -4.11 -16.24 -1.26
C ALA A 92 -2.87 -16.83 -0.56
N GLY A 93 -2.96 -17.16 0.75
CA GLY A 93 -1.88 -17.79 1.51
C GLY A 93 -0.91 -16.81 2.19
N TRP A 94 -1.30 -15.54 2.36
CA TRP A 94 -0.51 -14.51 3.05
C TRP A 94 -1.11 -14.22 4.43
N ASN A 95 -0.27 -14.03 5.44
CA ASN A 95 -0.71 -13.28 6.60
C ASN A 95 -1.01 -11.85 6.16
N ALA A 96 -2.18 -11.32 6.54
CA ALA A 96 -2.50 -9.91 6.33
C ALA A 96 -2.64 -9.21 7.68
N VAL A 97 -1.89 -8.15 7.88
CA VAL A 97 -1.86 -7.38 9.11
C VAL A 97 -2.40 -5.99 8.84
N THR A 98 -3.46 -5.62 9.55
CA THR A 98 -3.99 -4.25 9.57
C THR A 98 -3.78 -3.67 10.96
N PHE A 99 -3.54 -2.39 11.05
CA PHE A 99 -3.37 -1.72 12.34
C PHE A 99 -3.88 -0.28 12.28
N ASP A 100 -4.21 0.27 13.44
CA ASP A 100 -4.62 1.65 13.61
C ASP A 100 -3.49 2.41 14.32
N TYR A 101 -3.03 3.53 13.74
CA TYR A 101 -1.96 4.35 14.29
C TYR A 101 -2.31 4.89 15.67
N ARG A 102 -1.33 5.35 16.44
CA ARG A 102 -1.57 6.04 17.72
C ARG A 102 -2.58 7.16 17.57
N GLY A 103 -3.59 7.19 18.47
CA GLY A 103 -4.65 8.18 18.43
C GLY A 103 -5.59 8.07 17.24
N SER A 104 -5.67 6.90 16.59
CA SER A 104 -6.54 6.64 15.45
C SER A 104 -7.42 5.42 15.73
N TRP A 105 -8.73 5.52 15.46
CA TRP A 105 -9.70 4.42 15.47
C TRP A 105 -9.66 3.55 16.75
N GLY A 106 -9.50 4.20 17.90
CA GLY A 106 -9.48 3.54 19.20
C GLY A 106 -8.10 3.07 19.68
N SER A 107 -7.05 3.20 18.87
CA SER A 107 -5.69 3.06 19.36
C SER A 107 -5.37 4.18 20.34
N PRO A 108 -4.73 3.88 21.50
CA PRO A 108 -4.38 4.89 22.49
C PRO A 108 -3.39 5.92 21.97
N GLY A 109 -3.28 7.05 22.67
CA GLY A 109 -2.33 8.12 22.34
C GLY A 109 -2.97 9.28 21.57
N SER A 110 -2.13 10.08 20.93
CA SER A 110 -2.54 11.23 20.13
C SER A 110 -2.08 11.03 18.69
N PHE A 111 -2.96 11.34 17.73
CA PHE A 111 -2.60 11.22 16.31
C PHE A 111 -1.63 12.33 15.90
N ARG A 112 -0.57 11.95 15.18
CA ARG A 112 0.41 12.83 14.51
C ARG A 112 0.92 12.12 13.26
N PHE A 113 1.13 12.86 12.18
CA PHE A 113 1.64 12.27 10.93
C PHE A 113 3.03 11.63 11.11
N ALA A 114 3.96 12.32 11.79
CA ALA A 114 5.30 11.79 12.03
C ALA A 114 5.28 10.48 12.83
N GLN A 115 4.34 10.30 13.74
CA GLN A 115 4.21 9.10 14.56
C GLN A 115 3.71 7.89 13.77
N ASN A 116 3.02 8.12 12.64
CA ASN A 116 2.57 7.01 11.80
C ASN A 116 3.74 6.21 11.21
N LEU A 117 4.88 6.88 10.95
CA LEU A 117 6.12 6.22 10.51
C LEU A 117 6.69 5.35 11.63
N GLU A 118 6.74 5.89 12.85
CA GLU A 118 7.21 5.16 14.03
C GLU A 118 6.32 3.95 14.35
N ASP A 119 5.00 4.08 14.15
CA ASP A 119 4.05 2.99 14.36
C ASP A 119 4.22 1.88 13.33
N ALA A 120 4.47 2.22 12.07
CA ALA A 120 4.79 1.24 11.03
C ALA A 120 6.09 0.47 11.35
N ASP A 121 7.14 1.17 11.82
CA ASP A 121 8.39 0.56 12.27
C ASP A 121 8.16 -0.36 13.48
N ALA A 122 7.31 0.05 14.44
CA ALA A 122 6.95 -0.78 15.59
C ALA A 122 6.21 -2.06 15.17
N VAL A 123 5.28 -1.97 14.21
CA VAL A 123 4.59 -3.14 13.65
C VAL A 123 5.58 -4.07 12.97
N LEU A 124 6.48 -3.57 12.13
CA LEU A 124 7.50 -4.40 11.46
C LEU A 124 8.46 -5.06 12.46
N THR A 125 8.85 -4.34 13.51
CA THR A 125 9.67 -4.87 14.60
C THR A 125 8.94 -5.99 15.35
N PHE A 126 7.66 -5.79 15.69
CA PHE A 126 6.83 -6.79 16.35
C PHE A 126 6.71 -8.07 15.52
N LEU A 127 6.50 -7.95 14.21
CA LEU A 127 6.35 -9.10 13.30
C LEU A 127 7.68 -9.87 13.12
N ARG A 128 8.82 -9.21 13.26
CA ARG A 128 10.16 -9.82 13.15
C ARG A 128 10.68 -10.38 14.46
N ASP A 129 10.05 -10.09 15.59
CA ASP A 129 10.40 -10.72 16.85
C ASP A 129 10.24 -12.25 16.74
N PRO A 130 11.25 -13.07 17.11
CA PRO A 130 11.21 -14.51 16.92
C PRO A 130 10.03 -15.20 17.62
N GLY A 131 9.60 -14.70 18.78
CA GLY A 131 8.46 -15.23 19.52
C GLY A 131 7.15 -14.97 18.79
N ASN A 132 6.96 -13.74 18.32
CA ASN A 132 5.77 -13.35 17.55
C ASN A 132 5.76 -14.01 16.17
N ALA A 133 6.89 -14.07 15.49
CA ALA A 133 7.01 -14.74 14.20
C ALA A 133 6.64 -16.23 14.30
N SER A 134 7.10 -16.92 15.33
CA SER A 134 6.72 -18.30 15.59
C SER A 134 5.24 -18.44 15.94
N LYS A 135 4.71 -17.56 16.82
CA LYS A 135 3.32 -17.60 17.25
C LYS A 135 2.33 -17.43 16.10
N PHE A 136 2.59 -16.47 15.20
CA PHE A 136 1.68 -16.10 14.10
C PHE A 136 2.09 -16.74 12.75
N GLY A 137 3.09 -17.62 12.74
CA GLY A 137 3.55 -18.29 11.53
C GLY A 137 4.06 -17.32 10.47
N ILE A 138 4.87 -16.34 10.84
CA ILE A 138 5.37 -15.27 9.96
C ILE A 138 6.70 -15.67 9.33
N ASP A 139 6.78 -15.59 8.00
CA ASP A 139 8.06 -15.61 7.30
C ASP A 139 8.67 -14.19 7.33
N THR A 140 9.60 -13.97 8.25
CA THR A 140 10.24 -12.67 8.45
C THR A 140 11.08 -12.18 7.27
N LYS A 141 11.39 -13.06 6.31
CA LYS A 141 12.13 -12.72 5.08
C LYS A 141 11.20 -12.28 3.94
N ARG A 142 9.90 -12.52 4.08
CA ARG A 142 8.88 -12.18 3.07
C ARG A 142 7.80 -11.29 3.65
N ILE A 143 8.20 -10.11 4.13
CA ILE A 143 7.28 -9.06 4.60
C ILE A 143 7.17 -7.99 3.51
N VAL A 144 5.95 -7.65 3.13
CA VAL A 144 5.60 -6.57 2.20
C VAL A 144 4.85 -5.49 2.97
N LEU A 145 5.15 -4.24 2.70
CA LEU A 145 4.40 -3.11 3.22
C LEU A 145 3.50 -2.55 2.11
N ALA A 146 2.23 -2.36 2.40
CA ALA A 146 1.24 -1.79 1.49
C ALA A 146 0.54 -0.60 2.14
N GLY A 147 0.18 0.41 1.36
CA GLY A 147 -0.54 1.54 1.93
C GLY A 147 -1.43 2.26 0.93
N HIS A 148 -2.57 2.71 1.43
CA HIS A 148 -3.56 3.49 0.70
C HIS A 148 -3.49 4.96 1.12
N SER A 149 -3.53 5.89 0.16
CA SER A 149 -3.58 7.32 0.44
C SER A 149 -2.39 7.78 1.31
N MET A 150 -2.62 8.38 2.49
CA MET A 150 -1.57 8.68 3.48
C MET A 150 -0.78 7.40 3.87
N GLY A 151 -1.43 6.24 3.96
CA GLY A 151 -0.72 4.97 4.21
C GLY A 151 0.30 4.63 3.12
N GLY A 152 0.06 5.07 1.89
CA GLY A 152 1.05 4.99 0.81
C GLY A 152 2.28 5.85 1.10
N TRP A 153 2.10 7.04 1.67
CA TRP A 153 3.22 7.88 2.13
C TRP A 153 4.00 7.20 3.27
N VAL A 154 3.29 6.62 4.25
CA VAL A 154 3.94 5.81 5.30
C VAL A 154 4.76 4.70 4.67
N THR A 155 4.18 3.97 3.70
CA THR A 155 4.86 2.88 2.99
C THR A 155 6.12 3.36 2.26
N VAL A 156 6.07 4.49 1.55
CA VAL A 156 7.22 5.06 0.84
C VAL A 156 8.37 5.39 1.80
N LEU A 157 8.09 6.14 2.87
CA LEU A 157 9.13 6.60 3.79
C LEU A 157 9.68 5.46 4.65
N THR A 158 8.85 4.51 5.09
CA THR A 158 9.30 3.34 5.84
C THR A 158 10.13 2.39 4.96
N ALA A 159 9.69 2.08 3.75
CA ALA A 159 10.44 1.21 2.85
C ALA A 159 11.77 1.82 2.37
N ALA A 160 11.91 3.15 2.43
CA ALA A 160 13.16 3.82 2.07
C ALA A 160 14.31 3.56 3.06
N HIS A 161 14.00 3.21 4.32
CA HIS A 161 15.02 2.86 5.32
C HIS A 161 14.97 1.40 5.74
N ASP A 162 13.86 0.69 5.55
CA ASP A 162 13.73 -0.74 5.85
C ASP A 162 14.01 -1.61 4.63
N HIS A 163 15.28 -1.89 4.39
CA HIS A 163 15.73 -2.69 3.23
C HIS A 163 15.50 -4.20 3.40
N ALA A 164 14.94 -4.66 4.53
CA ALA A 164 14.56 -6.05 4.75
C ALA A 164 13.14 -6.36 4.24
N LEU A 165 12.41 -5.37 3.75
CA LEU A 165 11.12 -5.59 3.10
C LEU A 165 11.30 -6.31 1.75
N ALA A 166 10.46 -7.32 1.49
CA ALA A 166 10.42 -8.03 0.21
C ALA A 166 9.85 -7.17 -0.93
N GLY A 167 9.11 -6.12 -0.60
CA GLY A 167 8.55 -5.16 -1.53
C GLY A 167 7.60 -4.16 -0.89
N ALA A 168 7.14 -3.21 -1.69
CA ALA A 168 6.22 -2.16 -1.27
C ALA A 168 5.09 -1.97 -2.30
N ILE A 169 3.87 -1.73 -1.82
CA ILE A 169 2.68 -1.50 -2.65
C ILE A 169 2.05 -0.17 -2.29
N LEU A 170 1.84 0.67 -3.29
CA LEU A 170 1.18 1.96 -3.16
C LEU A 170 -0.19 1.91 -3.84
N ILE A 171 -1.23 2.31 -3.13
CA ILE A 171 -2.60 2.40 -3.63
C ILE A 171 -3.05 3.86 -3.48
N SER A 172 -3.22 4.58 -4.57
CA SER A 172 -3.63 6.00 -4.56
C SER A 172 -2.83 6.83 -3.53
N ALA A 173 -1.51 6.67 -3.51
CA ALA A 173 -0.64 7.25 -2.49
C ALA A 173 -0.61 8.78 -2.56
N ALA A 174 -0.75 9.44 -1.40
CA ALA A 174 -0.66 10.89 -1.25
C ALA A 174 0.73 11.29 -0.75
N ASP A 175 1.40 12.21 -1.42
CA ASP A 175 2.63 12.82 -0.89
C ASP A 175 2.29 13.85 0.20
N MET A 176 2.41 13.45 1.47
CA MET A 176 2.09 14.32 2.61
C MET A 176 3.04 15.52 2.71
N GLY A 177 4.24 15.44 2.12
CA GLY A 177 5.15 16.56 2.01
C GLY A 177 4.61 17.64 1.06
N ARG A 178 4.14 17.27 -0.12
CA ARG A 178 3.50 18.19 -1.05
C ARG A 178 2.19 18.76 -0.50
N LYS A 179 1.42 17.96 0.25
CA LYS A 179 0.24 18.49 0.97
C LYS A 179 0.66 19.57 1.97
N GLY A 180 1.78 19.42 2.66
CA GLY A 180 2.32 20.42 3.60
C GLY A 180 2.76 21.76 2.97
N GLU A 181 2.95 21.82 1.65
CA GLU A 181 3.28 23.05 0.91
C GLU A 181 2.08 23.91 0.53
N VAL A 182 0.86 23.40 0.75
CA VAL A 182 -0.38 24.12 0.47
C VAL A 182 -0.58 25.23 1.50
N GLU A 183 -1.26 26.30 1.12
CA GLU A 183 -1.55 27.43 2.02
C GLU A 183 -2.23 26.96 3.31
N HIS A 184 -1.84 27.54 4.44
CA HIS A 184 -2.23 27.10 5.78
C HIS A 184 -3.74 26.96 5.97
N HIS A 185 -4.54 27.90 5.49
CA HIS A 185 -6.00 27.81 5.62
C HIS A 185 -6.61 26.58 4.90
N ARG A 186 -6.04 26.18 3.75
CA ARG A 186 -6.45 24.97 3.03
C ARG A 186 -6.03 23.70 3.76
N LEU A 187 -4.84 23.71 4.40
CA LEU A 187 -4.41 22.60 5.26
C LEU A 187 -5.36 22.44 6.45
N VAL A 188 -5.75 23.53 7.12
CA VAL A 188 -6.71 23.49 8.22
C VAL A 188 -8.06 22.93 7.75
N THR A 189 -8.59 23.38 6.59
CA THR A 189 -9.82 22.84 6.02
C THR A 189 -9.68 21.33 5.74
N MET A 190 -8.64 20.93 5.02
CA MET A 190 -8.38 19.52 4.71
C MET A 190 -8.30 18.64 5.97
N THR A 191 -7.61 19.10 7.01
CA THR A 191 -7.51 18.35 8.26
C THR A 191 -8.82 18.36 9.03
N ALA A 192 -9.59 19.45 9.03
CA ALA A 192 -10.90 19.52 9.66
C ALA A 192 -11.92 18.55 9.04
N ASP A 193 -11.87 18.39 7.72
CA ASP A 193 -12.75 17.48 6.97
C ASP A 193 -12.39 15.99 7.21
N ASN A 194 -11.31 15.71 7.95
CA ASN A 194 -10.77 14.35 8.15
C ASN A 194 -10.43 14.07 9.63
N MET A 195 -11.29 14.50 10.54
CA MET A 195 -11.07 14.31 12.00
C MET A 195 -11.72 13.05 12.57
N GLU A 196 -12.50 12.32 11.78
CA GLU A 196 -13.20 11.12 12.28
C GLU A 196 -12.21 10.07 12.77
N GLY A 197 -12.53 9.51 13.93
CA GLY A 197 -11.70 8.46 14.53
C GLY A 197 -10.35 8.91 15.05
N LEU A 198 -10.02 10.21 15.03
CA LEU A 198 -8.76 10.75 15.52
C LEU A 198 -8.89 11.32 16.92
N ALA A 199 -7.85 11.16 17.73
CA ALA A 199 -7.80 11.64 19.13
C ALA A 199 -6.53 12.43 19.39
N GLY A 200 -6.59 13.36 20.36
CA GLY A 200 -5.44 14.12 20.86
C GLY A 200 -4.82 15.08 19.85
N CYS A 201 -5.57 15.51 18.82
CA CYS A 201 -5.16 16.47 17.82
C CYS A 201 -6.29 17.47 17.50
N THR A 202 -5.94 18.56 16.83
CA THR A 202 -6.89 19.52 16.24
C THR A 202 -6.53 19.74 14.78
N PRO A 203 -7.46 20.24 13.94
CA PRO A 203 -7.15 20.59 12.56
C PRO A 203 -5.93 21.50 12.43
N GLU A 204 -5.81 22.51 13.28
CA GLU A 204 -4.70 23.46 13.29
C GLU A 204 -3.38 22.78 13.66
N SER A 205 -3.39 21.87 14.64
CA SER A 205 -2.18 21.14 15.06
C SER A 205 -1.66 20.23 13.95
N LEU A 206 -2.57 19.56 13.22
CA LEU A 206 -2.23 18.70 12.10
C LEU A 206 -1.76 19.50 10.88
N ALA A 207 -2.43 20.61 10.57
CA ALA A 207 -2.02 21.54 9.52
C ALA A 207 -0.63 22.13 9.78
N ALA A 208 -0.36 22.54 11.03
CA ALA A 208 0.94 23.05 11.43
C ALA A 208 2.04 21.99 11.30
N GLU A 209 1.77 20.74 11.71
CA GLU A 209 2.72 19.63 11.57
C GLU A 209 3.07 19.37 10.10
N LEU A 210 2.08 19.32 9.21
CA LEU A 210 2.29 19.13 7.78
C LEU A 210 3.15 20.27 7.20
N ALA A 211 2.82 21.52 7.48
CA ALA A 211 3.57 22.66 6.99
C ALA A 211 5.03 22.66 7.47
N GLN A 212 5.25 22.37 8.76
CA GLN A 212 6.60 22.30 9.35
C GLN A 212 7.41 21.13 8.81
N SER A 213 6.76 20.02 8.47
CA SER A 213 7.41 18.79 8.02
C SER A 213 7.41 18.64 6.50
N ALA A 214 6.86 19.60 5.75
CA ALA A 214 6.64 19.50 4.30
C ALA A 214 7.85 18.92 3.56
N LYS A 215 9.02 19.53 3.72
CA LYS A 215 10.26 19.08 3.07
C LYS A 215 10.67 17.65 3.47
N ARG A 216 10.53 17.30 4.75
CA ARG A 216 10.91 15.98 5.28
C ARG A 216 9.99 14.87 4.78
N PHE A 217 8.73 15.19 4.53
CA PHE A 217 7.69 14.24 4.18
C PHE A 217 7.56 13.97 2.68
N GLN A 218 8.31 14.67 1.82
CA GLN A 218 8.26 14.48 0.37
C GLN A 218 8.77 13.12 -0.06
N PHE A 219 8.14 12.54 -1.05
CA PHE A 219 8.55 11.29 -1.71
C PHE A 219 9.95 11.37 -2.30
N ASP A 220 10.36 12.54 -2.77
CA ASP A 220 11.68 12.75 -3.39
C ASP A 220 12.83 12.36 -2.45
N ASN A 221 12.64 12.53 -1.13
CA ASN A 221 13.64 12.15 -0.12
C ASN A 221 13.80 10.63 0.02
N ALA A 222 12.81 9.84 -0.41
CA ALA A 222 12.81 8.39 -0.30
C ALA A 222 13.47 7.70 -1.50
N ALA A 223 13.63 8.39 -2.63
CA ALA A 223 14.02 7.78 -3.90
C ALA A 223 15.36 7.02 -3.85
N ASP A 224 16.35 7.54 -3.12
CA ASP A 224 17.65 6.87 -2.97
C ASP A 224 17.56 5.58 -2.14
N GLY A 225 16.76 5.59 -1.07
CA GLY A 225 16.51 4.41 -0.24
C GLY A 225 15.74 3.31 -0.97
N LEU A 226 14.87 3.71 -1.90
CA LEU A 226 14.00 2.80 -2.65
C LEU A 226 14.62 2.26 -3.96
N LYS A 227 15.84 2.63 -4.31
CA LYS A 227 16.46 2.30 -5.62
C LYS A 227 16.52 0.81 -5.95
N ASN A 228 16.49 -0.07 -4.94
CA ASN A 228 16.51 -1.52 -5.11
C ASN A 228 15.22 -2.20 -4.62
N THR A 229 14.24 -1.45 -4.14
CA THR A 229 12.98 -1.97 -3.62
C THR A 229 12.06 -2.38 -4.76
N ARG A 230 11.49 -3.59 -4.69
CA ARG A 230 10.41 -4.00 -5.60
C ARG A 230 9.15 -3.22 -5.26
N MET A 231 8.56 -2.56 -6.24
CA MET A 231 7.39 -1.70 -6.01
C MET A 231 6.26 -1.98 -7.00
N LEU A 232 5.04 -2.01 -6.47
CA LEU A 232 3.81 -1.90 -7.23
C LEU A 232 3.15 -0.56 -6.90
N VAL A 233 2.96 0.27 -7.90
CA VAL A 233 2.35 1.60 -7.75
C VAL A 233 1.04 1.62 -8.51
N LEU A 234 -0.06 1.75 -7.79
CA LEU A 234 -1.42 1.78 -8.32
C LEU A 234 -2.00 3.18 -8.11
N SER A 235 -2.33 3.89 -9.17
CA SER A 235 -2.88 5.24 -9.14
C SER A 235 -4.25 5.32 -9.81
N ALA A 236 -5.05 6.30 -9.43
CA ALA A 236 -6.42 6.51 -9.84
C ALA A 236 -6.66 7.96 -10.31
N ASN A 237 -7.84 8.25 -10.86
CA ASN A 237 -8.26 9.61 -11.24
C ASN A 237 -8.76 10.43 -10.02
N ASP A 238 -8.00 10.38 -8.92
CA ASP A 238 -8.33 10.98 -7.62
C ASP A 238 -7.56 12.29 -7.31
N GLY A 239 -6.79 12.77 -8.28
CA GLY A 239 -5.94 13.96 -8.14
C GLY A 239 -4.59 13.70 -7.47
N LEU A 240 -4.28 12.45 -7.03
CA LEU A 240 -3.01 12.05 -6.42
C LEU A 240 -2.05 11.35 -7.38
N ALA A 241 -2.51 10.96 -8.57
CA ALA A 241 -1.67 10.32 -9.57
C ALA A 241 -0.36 11.07 -9.86
N PRO A 242 -0.32 12.43 -9.91
CA PRO A 242 0.94 13.16 -10.12
C PRO A 242 2.00 12.91 -9.04
N ASP A 243 1.62 12.64 -7.79
CA ASP A 243 2.53 12.32 -6.70
C ASP A 243 3.22 10.97 -6.97
N SER A 244 2.41 9.96 -7.30
CA SER A 244 2.88 8.62 -7.66
C SER A 244 3.76 8.63 -8.91
N ASP A 245 3.37 9.38 -9.95
CA ASP A 245 4.12 9.50 -11.21
C ASP A 245 5.50 10.14 -11.00
N SER A 246 5.57 11.17 -10.12
CA SER A 246 6.83 11.81 -9.75
C SER A 246 7.78 10.81 -9.08
N LEU A 247 7.27 10.04 -8.10
CA LEU A 247 8.06 9.00 -7.44
C LEU A 247 8.55 7.95 -8.43
N VAL A 248 7.67 7.44 -9.29
CA VAL A 248 8.05 6.43 -10.31
C VAL A 248 9.15 6.95 -11.23
N LYS A 249 9.04 8.20 -11.71
CA LYS A 249 10.07 8.84 -12.52
C LYS A 249 11.40 8.97 -11.77
N ALA A 250 11.35 9.38 -10.50
CA ALA A 250 12.56 9.50 -9.67
C ALA A 250 13.23 8.13 -9.46
N LEU A 251 12.46 7.08 -9.20
CA LEU A 251 12.99 5.72 -9.04
C LEU A 251 13.61 5.18 -10.33
N GLN A 252 12.96 5.39 -11.47
CA GLN A 252 13.50 5.00 -12.78
C GLN A 252 14.80 5.75 -13.09
N ALA A 253 14.86 7.05 -12.78
CA ALA A 253 16.09 7.85 -12.93
C ALA A 253 17.24 7.35 -12.01
N LYS A 254 16.92 6.73 -10.87
CA LYS A 254 17.89 6.07 -9.98
C LYS A 254 18.23 4.63 -10.41
N GLY A 255 17.70 4.16 -11.54
CA GLY A 255 17.95 2.83 -12.10
C GLY A 255 17.13 1.70 -11.47
N ASN A 256 16.06 2.00 -10.72
CA ASN A 256 15.17 0.96 -10.21
C ASN A 256 14.33 0.36 -11.34
N ALA A 257 14.72 -0.83 -11.82
CA ALA A 257 13.98 -1.60 -12.83
C ALA A 257 12.86 -2.48 -12.26
N GLN A 258 12.65 -2.47 -10.95
CA GLN A 258 11.67 -3.33 -10.25
C GLN A 258 10.38 -2.58 -9.87
N VAL A 259 10.12 -1.43 -10.49
CA VAL A 259 8.89 -0.65 -10.31
C VAL A 259 7.90 -1.03 -11.39
N ARG A 260 6.72 -1.48 -10.99
CA ARG A 260 5.55 -1.65 -11.86
C ARG A 260 4.52 -0.58 -11.49
N ALA A 261 4.19 0.31 -12.41
CA ALA A 261 3.17 1.33 -12.24
C ALA A 261 1.95 1.02 -13.11
N ILE A 262 0.75 1.19 -12.57
CA ILE A 262 -0.53 0.99 -13.24
C ILE A 262 -1.44 2.16 -12.84
N HIS A 263 -2.06 2.79 -13.84
CA HIS A 263 -3.07 3.82 -13.65
C HIS A 263 -4.42 3.33 -14.16
N ILE A 264 -5.49 3.55 -13.38
CA ILE A 264 -6.86 3.16 -13.72
C ILE A 264 -7.79 4.36 -13.53
N GLU A 265 -8.74 4.52 -14.44
CA GLU A 265 -9.80 5.52 -14.36
C GLU A 265 -10.85 5.07 -13.32
N THR A 266 -10.61 5.36 -12.06
CA THR A 266 -11.49 5.03 -10.94
C THR A 266 -11.37 6.09 -9.84
N ASP A 267 -12.20 5.98 -8.79
CA ASP A 267 -12.15 6.87 -7.64
C ASP A 267 -11.02 6.52 -6.65
N HIS A 268 -10.84 7.35 -5.62
CA HIS A 268 -9.81 7.20 -4.60
C HIS A 268 -9.86 5.86 -3.85
N SER A 269 -11.05 5.31 -3.64
CA SER A 269 -11.28 4.03 -2.94
C SER A 269 -11.32 2.83 -3.89
N TRP A 270 -11.17 3.04 -5.21
CA TRP A 270 -11.28 1.99 -6.23
C TRP A 270 -12.65 1.30 -6.23
N SER A 271 -13.72 2.05 -5.96
CA SER A 271 -15.06 1.50 -5.66
C SER A 271 -15.61 0.62 -6.77
N ASP A 272 -15.39 0.95 -8.03
CA ASP A 272 -15.84 0.21 -9.20
C ASP A 272 -14.76 -0.74 -9.78
N HIS A 273 -13.56 -0.79 -9.16
CA HIS A 273 -12.41 -1.58 -9.63
C HIS A 273 -11.76 -2.43 -8.51
N ARG A 274 -12.51 -2.79 -7.44
CA ARG A 274 -11.97 -3.60 -6.32
C ARG A 274 -11.41 -4.96 -6.77
N ILE A 275 -12.13 -5.69 -7.62
CA ILE A 275 -11.69 -6.98 -8.17
C ILE A 275 -10.39 -6.82 -8.97
N PHE A 276 -10.26 -5.75 -9.75
CA PHE A 276 -9.03 -5.46 -10.50
C PHE A 276 -7.87 -5.14 -9.56
N LEU A 277 -8.08 -4.31 -8.55
CA LEU A 277 -7.10 -3.95 -7.53
C LEU A 277 -6.57 -5.21 -6.83
N GLU A 278 -7.47 -6.02 -6.29
CA GLU A 278 -7.16 -7.25 -5.58
C GLU A 278 -6.43 -8.27 -6.46
N SER A 279 -6.92 -8.49 -7.69
CA SER A 279 -6.29 -9.38 -8.67
C SER A 279 -4.85 -8.95 -8.96
N THR A 280 -4.66 -7.66 -9.22
CA THR A 280 -3.34 -7.09 -9.55
C THR A 280 -2.35 -7.28 -8.41
N ILE A 281 -2.80 -7.07 -7.17
CA ILE A 281 -1.95 -7.24 -5.98
C ILE A 281 -1.62 -8.72 -5.76
N VAL A 282 -2.60 -9.61 -5.82
CA VAL A 282 -2.38 -11.07 -5.67
C VAL A 282 -1.40 -11.59 -6.73
N GLU A 283 -1.58 -11.20 -7.99
CA GLU A 283 -0.68 -11.59 -9.08
C GLU A 283 0.75 -11.06 -8.90
N TRP A 284 0.89 -9.85 -8.39
CA TRP A 284 2.19 -9.26 -8.14
C TRP A 284 2.90 -9.96 -6.98
N LEU A 285 2.19 -10.23 -5.89
CA LEU A 285 2.71 -10.95 -4.73
C LEU A 285 3.11 -12.39 -5.08
N ALA A 286 2.41 -13.06 -5.96
CA ALA A 286 2.75 -14.41 -6.43
C ALA A 286 4.12 -14.48 -7.14
N LYS A 287 4.65 -13.33 -7.61
CA LYS A 287 5.98 -13.21 -8.26
C LYS A 287 7.10 -12.87 -7.29
N LEU A 288 6.79 -12.60 -6.03
CA LEU A 288 7.79 -12.39 -4.96
C LEU A 288 8.22 -13.77 -4.43
N LYS A 289 9.21 -14.35 -5.06
CA LYS A 289 9.80 -15.63 -4.66
C LYS A 289 11.06 -15.40 -3.84
#